data_5e4ca2c1327fe9df890735469b057531
#
_entry.id   5e4ca2c1327fe9df890735469b057531
#
_cell.length_a   1.000
_cell.length_b   1.000
_cell.length_c   1.000
_cell.angle_alpha   90.00
_cell.angle_beta   90.00
_cell.angle_gamma   90.00
#
_symmetry.space_group_name_H-M   'P 1'
#
loop_
_entity.id
_entity.type
_entity.pdbx_description
1 polymer ?
#
loop_
_entity_poly.entity_id
_entity_poly.type
_entity_poly.pdbx_seq_one_letter_code
_entity_poly.pdbx_strand_id
1 'polypeptide(L)'
;MELRVGNKYRLGRKIGSGSFGDIYLGANIASGEEVAIKLECVKTKHPQLHIESKFYKMMQGGVGIPSIKWCGAEGDYNVMVMELLGPSLEDLFNFCSRKFSLKTVLLLADQMISRIEYIHSKNFIHRDVKPDNFLMGLGKKGNLVYIIDFGLAKKYRDARTHQHIPYRENKNLTGTARYASINTHLGIEQSRRDDLESLGYVLMYFNLGSLPWQGLKAATKRQKYERISEKKMSTPIEVLCKGYPSEFSTYLNFCRSLRFDDKPDYSYLRQLFRNLFHRQGFSYDYVFDWNMLKFGASSSQAQPRDGPMTAKGPFCPCPCPCAGPTYSPTYWCPAPLGTQSPPDRPVEEVEELSPQNYWPVVWTPGPHF
;
A
#
# COMPACT_ATOMS: atom_id res chain seq x y z
N MET A 1 -14.23 30.12 5.89
CA MET A 1 -15.00 29.39 6.92
C MET A 1 -14.30 28.06 7.13
N GLU A 2 -13.77 27.79 8.31
CA GLU A 2 -13.12 26.52 8.62
C GLU A 2 -14.17 25.42 8.70
N LEU A 3 -14.01 24.39 7.89
CA LEU A 3 -14.85 23.20 7.98
C LEU A 3 -14.42 22.38 9.20
N ARG A 4 -15.35 22.16 10.10
CA ARG A 4 -15.14 21.37 11.33
C ARG A 4 -15.97 20.09 11.28
N VAL A 5 -15.42 19.04 11.82
CA VAL A 5 -16.05 17.74 11.91
C VAL A 5 -16.13 17.33 13.37
N GLY A 6 -17.32 16.94 13.82
CA GLY A 6 -17.57 16.56 15.21
C GLY A 6 -17.23 17.63 16.23
N ASN A 7 -17.27 18.91 15.86
CA ASN A 7 -16.86 20.06 16.68
C ASN A 7 -15.43 19.98 17.26
N LYS A 8 -14.68 18.98 16.92
CA LYS A 8 -13.40 18.63 17.54
C LYS A 8 -12.24 18.62 16.55
N TYR A 9 -12.52 18.40 15.26
CA TYR A 9 -11.50 18.25 14.24
C TYR A 9 -11.70 19.29 13.13
N ARG A 10 -10.61 19.94 12.74
CA ARG A 10 -10.54 20.81 11.58
C ARG A 10 -10.24 19.97 10.35
N LEU A 11 -11.04 20.13 9.29
CA LEU A 11 -10.82 19.48 8.01
C LEU A 11 -9.78 20.27 7.20
N GLY A 12 -8.74 19.58 6.76
CA GLY A 12 -7.68 20.14 5.94
C GLY A 12 -7.77 19.71 4.46
N ARG A 13 -6.62 19.57 3.82
CA ARG A 13 -6.52 19.17 2.41
C ARG A 13 -6.86 17.68 2.20
N LYS A 14 -7.36 17.37 1.01
CA LYS A 14 -7.52 15.98 0.57
C LYS A 14 -6.15 15.32 0.43
N ILE A 15 -5.99 14.15 1.03
CA ILE A 15 -4.75 13.35 0.99
C ILE A 15 -4.93 12.01 0.26
N GLY A 16 -6.16 11.62 -0.07
CA GLY A 16 -6.42 10.39 -0.78
C GLY A 16 -7.87 10.17 -1.13
N SER A 17 -8.11 9.12 -1.89
CA SER A 17 -9.44 8.58 -2.15
C SER A 17 -9.41 7.09 -1.87
N GLY A 18 -10.31 6.61 -1.03
CA GLY A 18 -10.51 5.21 -0.76
C GLY A 18 -11.62 4.61 -1.61
N SER A 19 -11.80 3.30 -1.49
CA SER A 19 -12.87 2.56 -2.19
C SER A 19 -14.27 3.10 -1.91
N PHE A 20 -14.45 3.79 -0.79
CA PHE A 20 -15.78 4.20 -0.29
C PHE A 20 -15.83 5.68 0.14
N GLY A 21 -14.88 6.49 -0.24
CA GLY A 21 -14.87 7.91 0.09
C GLY A 21 -13.52 8.58 -0.01
N ASP A 22 -13.53 9.87 0.19
CA ASP A 22 -12.34 10.71 0.16
C ASP A 22 -11.70 10.81 1.54
N ILE A 23 -10.39 10.90 1.57
CA ILE A 23 -9.59 10.97 2.79
C ILE A 23 -8.92 12.34 2.85
N TYR A 24 -9.06 13.00 3.99
CA TYR A 24 -8.53 14.32 4.26
C TYR A 24 -7.57 14.31 5.44
N LEU A 25 -6.56 15.14 5.36
CA LEU A 25 -5.77 15.50 6.54
C LEU A 25 -6.66 16.36 7.45
N GLY A 26 -6.60 16.12 8.74
CA GLY A 26 -7.29 16.94 9.73
C GLY A 26 -6.43 17.14 10.97
N ALA A 27 -6.91 17.99 11.86
CA ALA A 27 -6.24 18.21 13.14
C ALA A 27 -7.27 18.35 14.27
N ASN A 28 -6.97 17.76 15.41
CA ASN A 28 -7.70 18.01 16.65
C ASN A 28 -7.49 19.48 17.05
N ILE A 29 -8.57 20.24 17.17
CA ILE A 29 -8.52 21.69 17.44
C ILE A 29 -7.88 21.98 18.80
N ALA A 30 -8.13 21.12 19.80
CA ALA A 30 -7.63 21.32 21.15
C ALA A 30 -6.17 20.92 21.32
N SER A 31 -5.75 19.78 20.74
CA SER A 31 -4.40 19.22 20.94
C SER A 31 -3.44 19.52 19.79
N GLY A 32 -3.95 19.90 18.61
CA GLY A 32 -3.16 20.03 17.40
C GLY A 32 -2.76 18.69 16.77
N GLU A 33 -3.17 17.55 17.35
CA GLU A 33 -2.87 16.22 16.82
C GLU A 33 -3.43 16.06 15.41
N GLU A 34 -2.57 15.69 14.48
CA GLU A 34 -2.96 15.38 13.10
C GLU A 34 -3.69 14.04 13.03
N VAL A 35 -4.73 14.01 12.23
CA VAL A 35 -5.59 12.84 12.03
C VAL A 35 -5.91 12.64 10.55
N ALA A 36 -6.39 11.47 10.20
CA ALA A 36 -6.98 11.19 8.90
C ALA A 36 -8.51 11.19 9.04
N ILE A 37 -9.18 11.89 8.13
CA ILE A 37 -10.64 12.02 8.12
C ILE A 37 -11.18 11.44 6.83
N LYS A 38 -11.94 10.35 6.93
CA LYS A 38 -12.61 9.72 5.79
C LYS A 38 -14.05 10.18 5.73
N LEU A 39 -14.45 10.65 4.56
CA LEU A 39 -15.80 11.13 4.27
C LEU A 39 -16.49 10.25 3.24
N GLU A 40 -17.71 9.84 3.53
CA GLU A 40 -18.60 9.13 2.62
C GLU A 40 -19.91 9.90 2.49
N CYS A 41 -20.37 10.14 1.27
CA CYS A 41 -21.65 10.81 1.04
C CYS A 41 -22.80 9.94 1.57
N VAL A 42 -23.69 10.52 2.37
CA VAL A 42 -24.88 9.82 2.92
C VAL A 42 -25.83 9.31 1.83
N LYS A 43 -25.79 9.91 0.63
CA LYS A 43 -26.61 9.53 -0.53
C LYS A 43 -26.03 8.38 -1.35
N THR A 44 -24.90 7.80 -0.93
CA THR A 44 -24.32 6.65 -1.64
C THR A 44 -25.28 5.47 -1.65
N LYS A 45 -25.33 4.75 -2.77
CA LYS A 45 -26.21 3.57 -2.91
C LYS A 45 -25.82 2.42 -1.99
N HIS A 46 -24.54 2.35 -1.60
CA HIS A 46 -23.99 1.28 -0.79
C HIS A 46 -23.11 1.87 0.32
N PRO A 47 -23.71 2.31 1.44
CA PRO A 47 -22.96 2.88 2.55
C PRO A 47 -22.05 1.81 3.18
N GLN A 48 -20.74 2.12 3.25
CA GLN A 48 -19.69 1.21 3.70
C GLN A 48 -18.92 1.72 4.93
N LEU A 49 -18.86 3.05 5.11
CA LEU A 49 -18.00 3.64 6.13
C LEU A 49 -18.38 3.19 7.55
N HIS A 50 -19.69 3.05 7.81
CA HIS A 50 -20.16 2.57 9.09
C HIS A 50 -19.75 1.11 9.36
N ILE A 51 -19.77 0.26 8.34
CA ILE A 51 -19.32 -1.12 8.42
C ILE A 51 -17.80 -1.15 8.67
N GLU A 52 -17.04 -0.38 7.92
CA GLU A 52 -15.60 -0.26 8.07
C GLU A 52 -15.22 0.23 9.48
N SER A 53 -15.93 1.22 10.01
CA SER A 53 -15.68 1.72 11.36
C SER A 53 -15.92 0.67 12.45
N LYS A 54 -16.92 -0.19 12.26
CA LYS A 54 -17.17 -1.32 13.16
C LYS A 54 -16.03 -2.34 13.13
N PHE A 55 -15.49 -2.62 11.95
CA PHE A 55 -14.33 -3.50 11.81
C PHE A 55 -13.12 -2.97 12.57
N TYR A 56 -12.77 -1.69 12.35
CA TYR A 56 -11.66 -1.09 13.09
C TYR A 56 -11.88 -1.14 14.60
N LYS A 57 -13.10 -0.90 15.06
CA LYS A 57 -13.42 -0.98 16.49
C LYS A 57 -13.24 -2.40 17.05
N MET A 58 -13.65 -3.42 16.31
CA MET A 58 -13.43 -4.82 16.70
C MET A 58 -11.95 -5.19 16.75
N MET A 59 -11.13 -4.56 15.92
CA MET A 59 -9.68 -4.80 15.85
C MET A 59 -8.88 -3.95 16.83
N GLN A 60 -9.50 -2.99 17.54
CA GLN A 60 -8.79 -2.08 18.43
C GLN A 60 -7.97 -2.81 19.49
N GLY A 61 -6.84 -2.21 19.88
CA GLY A 61 -5.88 -2.78 20.83
C GLY A 61 -4.83 -3.66 20.17
N GLY A 62 -4.98 -4.05 18.92
CA GLY A 62 -3.96 -4.80 18.17
C GLY A 62 -2.80 -3.92 17.72
N VAL A 63 -1.61 -4.48 17.77
CA VAL A 63 -0.41 -3.84 17.24
C VAL A 63 -0.58 -3.62 15.73
N GLY A 64 -0.32 -2.39 15.25
CA GLY A 64 -0.43 -2.08 13.83
C GLY A 64 -1.88 -2.00 13.31
N ILE A 65 -2.83 -1.75 14.18
CA ILE A 65 -4.21 -1.41 13.82
C ILE A 65 -4.41 0.09 14.10
N PRO A 66 -4.83 0.88 13.10
CA PRO A 66 -5.09 2.30 13.33
C PRO A 66 -6.15 2.52 14.39
N SER A 67 -5.95 3.49 15.27
CA SER A 67 -6.96 3.86 16.25
C SER A 67 -8.06 4.72 15.62
N ILE A 68 -9.31 4.44 15.96
CA ILE A 68 -10.46 5.26 15.59
C ILE A 68 -10.66 6.32 16.68
N LYS A 69 -10.64 7.59 16.28
CA LYS A 69 -10.79 8.74 17.17
C LYS A 69 -12.24 9.16 17.34
N TRP A 70 -13.00 9.13 16.24
CA TRP A 70 -14.42 9.52 16.22
C TRP A 70 -15.12 8.97 14.98
N CYS A 71 -16.40 8.68 15.11
CA CYS A 71 -17.28 8.32 14.00
C CYS A 71 -18.62 9.02 14.20
N GLY A 72 -19.19 9.53 13.12
CA GLY A 72 -20.49 10.18 13.16
C GLY A 72 -20.94 10.67 11.79
N ALA A 73 -21.98 11.47 11.80
CA ALA A 73 -22.48 12.14 10.60
C ALA A 73 -22.29 13.66 10.74
N GLU A 74 -21.90 14.29 9.66
CA GLU A 74 -21.72 15.75 9.57
C GLU A 74 -22.28 16.23 8.23
N GLY A 75 -23.40 16.98 8.26
CA GLY A 75 -24.07 17.42 7.05
C GLY A 75 -24.43 16.26 6.12
N ASP A 76 -23.98 16.31 4.88
CA ASP A 76 -24.23 15.29 3.86
C ASP A 76 -23.24 14.11 3.88
N TYR A 77 -22.42 14.00 4.94
CA TYR A 77 -21.36 13.00 5.01
C TYR A 77 -21.43 12.15 6.27
N ASN A 78 -21.17 10.86 6.09
CA ASN A 78 -20.68 9.97 7.15
C ASN A 78 -19.18 10.20 7.30
N VAL A 79 -18.70 10.21 8.54
CA VAL A 79 -17.33 10.58 8.87
C VAL A 79 -16.69 9.57 9.78
N MET A 80 -15.46 9.21 9.47
CA MET A 80 -14.58 8.44 10.35
C MET A 80 -13.26 9.18 10.53
N VAL A 81 -12.93 9.50 11.77
CA VAL A 81 -11.65 10.11 12.14
C VAL A 81 -10.76 9.05 12.75
N MET A 82 -9.56 8.91 12.22
CA MET A 82 -8.64 7.88 12.61
C MET A 82 -7.20 8.40 12.70
N GLU A 83 -6.35 7.61 13.33
CA GLU A 83 -4.92 7.85 13.41
C GLU A 83 -4.36 8.13 12.02
N LEU A 84 -3.58 9.21 11.89
CA LEU A 84 -2.82 9.49 10.68
C LEU A 84 -1.63 8.54 10.60
N LEU A 85 -1.48 7.90 9.45
CA LEU A 85 -0.38 7.00 9.16
C LEU A 85 0.56 7.58 8.10
N GLY A 86 1.71 6.95 7.97
CA GLY A 86 2.71 7.28 6.95
C GLY A 86 2.40 6.64 5.59
N PRO A 87 3.41 6.61 4.70
CA PRO A 87 3.27 6.08 3.36
C PRO A 87 2.96 4.57 3.36
N SER A 88 2.28 4.12 2.30
CA SER A 88 2.08 2.69 2.06
C SER A 88 3.39 2.01 1.63
N LEU A 89 3.43 0.68 1.74
CA LEU A 89 4.57 -0.09 1.24
C LEU A 89 4.71 0.01 -0.29
N GLU A 90 3.62 0.21 -1.02
CA GLU A 90 3.70 0.50 -2.47
C GLU A 90 4.35 1.86 -2.73
N ASP A 91 3.99 2.91 -1.97
CA ASP A 91 4.63 4.23 -2.07
C ASP A 91 6.13 4.15 -1.79
N LEU A 92 6.51 3.45 -0.72
CA LEU A 92 7.90 3.25 -0.33
C LEU A 92 8.67 2.39 -1.33
N PHE A 93 8.02 1.39 -1.91
CA PHE A 93 8.59 0.57 -2.96
C PHE A 93 8.91 1.40 -4.21
N ASN A 94 7.98 2.24 -4.65
CA ASN A 94 8.21 3.19 -5.74
C ASN A 94 9.32 4.20 -5.38
N PHE A 95 9.33 4.71 -4.16
CA PHE A 95 10.38 5.62 -3.68
C PHE A 95 11.78 4.97 -3.70
N CYS A 96 11.87 3.67 -3.44
CA CYS A 96 13.09 2.87 -3.51
C CYS A 96 13.36 2.31 -4.93
N SER A 97 12.81 2.94 -5.97
CA SER A 97 12.97 2.52 -7.37
C SER A 97 12.53 1.07 -7.63
N ARG A 98 11.48 0.65 -6.94
CA ARG A 98 10.85 -0.68 -7.05
C ARG A 98 11.82 -1.84 -6.78
N LYS A 99 12.65 -1.66 -5.77
CA LYS A 99 13.60 -2.67 -5.31
C LYS A 99 13.79 -2.52 -3.80
N PHE A 100 13.51 -3.58 -3.06
CA PHE A 100 13.85 -3.69 -1.65
C PHE A 100 15.01 -4.66 -1.45
N SER A 101 15.90 -4.34 -0.53
CA SER A 101 16.93 -5.26 -0.08
C SER A 101 16.31 -6.45 0.64
N LEU A 102 17.02 -7.57 0.68
CA LEU A 102 16.59 -8.74 1.43
C LEU A 102 16.31 -8.42 2.91
N LYS A 103 17.15 -7.58 3.53
CA LYS A 103 16.95 -7.13 4.90
C LYS A 103 15.58 -6.46 5.09
N THR A 104 15.24 -5.51 4.22
CA THR A 104 13.96 -4.81 4.26
C THR A 104 12.80 -5.78 4.05
N VAL A 105 12.86 -6.68 3.07
CA VAL A 105 11.81 -7.68 2.83
C VAL A 105 11.60 -8.57 4.06
N LEU A 106 12.67 -9.01 4.72
CA LEU A 106 12.59 -9.87 5.91
C LEU A 106 12.04 -9.14 7.14
N LEU A 107 12.43 -7.88 7.35
CA LEU A 107 11.86 -7.05 8.41
C LEU A 107 10.35 -6.84 8.22
N LEU A 108 9.93 -6.61 6.99
CA LEU A 108 8.51 -6.46 6.65
C LEU A 108 7.74 -7.78 6.80
N ALA A 109 8.29 -8.89 6.33
CA ALA A 109 7.64 -10.20 6.37
C ALA A 109 7.23 -10.59 7.79
N ASP A 110 8.11 -10.41 8.76
CA ASP A 110 7.84 -10.72 10.17
C ASP A 110 6.61 -9.96 10.69
N GLN A 111 6.56 -8.66 10.44
CA GLN A 111 5.44 -7.82 10.87
C GLN A 111 4.15 -8.13 10.10
N MET A 112 4.24 -8.33 8.80
CA MET A 112 3.07 -8.57 7.94
C MET A 112 2.40 -9.90 8.29
N ILE A 113 3.16 -10.95 8.54
CA ILE A 113 2.62 -12.24 9.02
C ILE A 113 1.88 -12.03 10.35
N SER A 114 2.47 -11.27 11.26
CA SER A 114 1.87 -11.00 12.57
C SER A 114 0.57 -10.17 12.49
N ARG A 115 0.48 -9.23 11.53
CA ARG A 115 -0.77 -8.46 11.30
C ARG A 115 -1.88 -9.35 10.78
N ILE A 116 -1.58 -10.25 9.85
CA ILE A 116 -2.54 -11.21 9.31
C ILE A 116 -2.99 -12.20 10.39
N GLU A 117 -2.06 -12.72 11.18
CA GLU A 117 -2.38 -13.60 12.32
C GLU A 117 -3.35 -12.91 13.29
N TYR A 118 -3.11 -11.65 13.61
CA TYR A 118 -3.99 -10.90 14.51
C TYR A 118 -5.42 -10.82 13.98
N ILE A 119 -5.60 -10.48 12.70
CA ILE A 119 -6.92 -10.42 12.06
C ILE A 119 -7.62 -11.78 12.13
N HIS A 120 -6.89 -12.85 11.80
CA HIS A 120 -7.39 -14.22 11.88
C HIS A 120 -7.79 -14.61 13.31
N SER A 121 -7.04 -14.16 14.32
CA SER A 121 -7.35 -14.38 15.73
C SER A 121 -8.64 -13.69 16.18
N LYS A 122 -9.06 -12.65 15.45
CA LYS A 122 -10.32 -11.93 15.67
C LYS A 122 -11.48 -12.48 14.81
N ASN A 123 -11.31 -13.66 14.22
CA ASN A 123 -12.32 -14.41 13.44
C ASN A 123 -12.58 -13.88 12.02
N PHE A 124 -11.68 -13.07 11.48
CA PHE A 124 -11.81 -12.49 10.15
C PHE A 124 -10.64 -12.87 9.25
N ILE A 125 -10.91 -12.87 7.95
CA ILE A 125 -9.89 -12.88 6.90
C ILE A 125 -9.94 -11.53 6.16
N HIS A 126 -8.79 -11.06 5.72
CA HIS A 126 -8.67 -9.73 5.10
C HIS A 126 -9.16 -9.72 3.65
N ARG A 127 -8.75 -10.69 2.85
CA ARG A 127 -9.10 -10.93 1.44
C ARG A 127 -8.58 -9.91 0.42
N ASP A 128 -7.78 -8.92 0.85
CA ASP A 128 -7.12 -7.98 -0.06
C ASP A 128 -5.71 -7.62 0.44
N VAL A 129 -4.92 -8.65 0.68
CA VAL A 129 -3.52 -8.50 1.10
C VAL A 129 -2.70 -8.04 -0.10
N LYS A 130 -2.22 -6.81 -0.01
CA LYS A 130 -1.40 -6.14 -1.04
C LYS A 130 -0.56 -5.02 -0.42
N PRO A 131 0.52 -4.56 -1.09
CA PRO A 131 1.39 -3.52 -0.54
C PRO A 131 0.69 -2.22 -0.17
N ASP A 132 -0.35 -1.84 -0.92
CA ASP A 132 -1.13 -0.62 -0.69
C ASP A 132 -1.88 -0.61 0.66
N ASN A 133 -2.19 -1.78 1.18
CA ASN A 133 -2.95 -1.96 2.43
C ASN A 133 -2.07 -2.11 3.67
N PHE A 134 -0.76 -1.89 3.53
CA PHE A 134 0.17 -1.80 4.63
C PHE A 134 0.83 -0.43 4.63
N LEU A 135 0.69 0.30 5.74
CA LEU A 135 1.23 1.64 5.92
C LEU A 135 2.24 1.64 7.07
N MET A 136 3.29 2.43 6.93
CA MET A 136 4.19 2.67 8.06
C MET A 136 3.56 3.67 9.03
N GLY A 137 3.88 3.54 10.32
CA GLY A 137 3.50 4.54 11.31
C GLY A 137 4.30 5.83 11.16
N LEU A 138 3.96 6.82 11.98
CA LEU A 138 4.62 8.12 12.02
C LEU A 138 5.37 8.33 13.34
N GLY A 139 6.43 9.15 13.31
CA GLY A 139 7.20 9.53 14.48
C GLY A 139 7.77 8.32 15.23
N LYS A 140 7.43 8.19 16.50
CA LYS A 140 7.89 7.07 17.36
C LYS A 140 7.40 5.69 16.88
N LYS A 141 6.37 5.65 16.04
CA LYS A 141 5.81 4.43 15.45
C LYS A 141 6.27 4.22 14.00
N GLY A 142 7.29 4.95 13.55
CA GLY A 142 7.80 4.88 12.18
C GLY A 142 8.36 3.52 11.76
N ASN A 143 8.70 2.66 12.71
CA ASN A 143 9.17 1.29 12.46
C ASN A 143 8.05 0.25 12.41
N LEU A 144 6.81 0.66 12.71
CA LEU A 144 5.68 -0.22 12.83
C LEU A 144 4.89 -0.28 11.53
N VAL A 145 4.64 -1.49 11.05
CA VAL A 145 3.77 -1.74 9.89
C VAL A 145 2.33 -1.86 10.37
N TYR A 146 1.46 -1.02 9.82
CA TYR A 146 0.00 -1.05 10.03
C TYR A 146 -0.68 -1.77 8.88
N ILE A 147 -1.80 -2.42 9.16
CA ILE A 147 -2.70 -2.97 8.15
C ILE A 147 -4.00 -2.17 8.13
N ILE A 148 -4.46 -1.85 6.93
CA ILE A 148 -5.65 -1.04 6.70
C ILE A 148 -6.60 -1.72 5.71
N ASP A 149 -7.78 -1.09 5.50
CA ASP A 149 -8.79 -1.47 4.53
C ASP A 149 -9.41 -2.83 4.77
N PHE A 150 -10.42 -2.84 5.62
CA PHE A 150 -11.24 -4.02 5.91
C PHE A 150 -12.52 -4.09 5.05
N GLY A 151 -12.57 -3.34 3.94
CA GLY A 151 -13.76 -3.29 3.07
C GLY A 151 -14.14 -4.62 2.43
N LEU A 152 -13.18 -5.52 2.26
CA LEU A 152 -13.40 -6.88 1.75
C LEU A 152 -13.29 -7.96 2.83
N ALA A 153 -13.02 -7.57 4.07
CA ALA A 153 -12.85 -8.53 5.16
C ALA A 153 -14.14 -9.33 5.41
N LYS A 154 -13.97 -10.58 5.79
CA LYS A 154 -15.06 -11.51 6.00
C LYS A 154 -14.83 -12.34 7.25
N LYS A 155 -15.89 -12.57 8.02
CA LYS A 155 -15.90 -13.54 9.10
C LYS A 155 -15.73 -14.95 8.53
N TYR A 156 -14.72 -15.69 8.99
CA TYR A 156 -14.44 -17.04 8.51
C TYR A 156 -14.78 -18.14 9.52
N ARG A 157 -15.06 -17.76 10.76
CA ARG A 157 -15.52 -18.68 11.81
C ARG A 157 -16.43 -17.97 12.80
N ASP A 158 -17.26 -18.72 13.47
CA ASP A 158 -18.07 -18.21 14.57
C ASP A 158 -17.19 -17.76 15.74
N ALA A 159 -17.49 -16.60 16.29
CA ALA A 159 -16.67 -16.00 17.36
C ALA A 159 -16.68 -16.83 18.67
N ARG A 160 -17.76 -17.56 18.94
CA ARG A 160 -17.95 -18.32 20.17
C ARG A 160 -17.58 -19.79 20.00
N THR A 161 -18.06 -20.42 18.94
CA THR A 161 -17.88 -21.86 18.70
C THR A 161 -16.63 -22.19 17.91
N HIS A 162 -16.08 -21.20 17.20
CA HIS A 162 -15.01 -21.36 16.21
C HIS A 162 -15.38 -22.28 15.06
N GLN A 163 -16.68 -22.49 14.81
CA GLN A 163 -17.15 -23.21 13.63
C GLN A 163 -16.73 -22.46 12.37
N HIS A 164 -15.93 -23.10 11.54
CA HIS A 164 -15.47 -22.55 10.28
C HIS A 164 -16.61 -22.42 9.27
N ILE A 165 -16.58 -21.39 8.40
CA ILE A 165 -17.48 -21.27 7.26
C ILE A 165 -17.37 -22.50 6.34
N PRO A 166 -18.48 -22.89 5.67
CA PRO A 166 -18.46 -24.05 4.78
C PRO A 166 -17.61 -23.78 3.52
N TYR A 167 -17.00 -24.83 3.01
CA TYR A 167 -16.35 -24.82 1.70
C TYR A 167 -17.41 -24.58 0.60
N ARG A 168 -17.10 -23.64 -0.30
CA ARG A 168 -17.94 -23.32 -1.47
C ARG A 168 -17.07 -23.06 -2.68
N GLU A 169 -17.64 -23.31 -3.84
CA GLU A 169 -17.03 -23.02 -5.15
C GLU A 169 -17.88 -22.00 -5.92
N ASN A 170 -17.47 -21.68 -7.13
CA ASN A 170 -18.13 -20.74 -8.04
C ASN A 170 -18.27 -19.32 -7.45
N LYS A 171 -17.26 -18.90 -6.69
CA LYS A 171 -17.15 -17.52 -6.18
C LYS A 171 -16.51 -16.63 -7.23
N ASN A 172 -16.98 -15.40 -7.29
CA ASN A 172 -16.29 -14.35 -8.05
C ASN A 172 -14.96 -13.99 -7.37
N LEU A 173 -13.97 -13.60 -8.18
CA LEU A 173 -12.71 -13.13 -7.66
C LEU A 173 -12.92 -11.89 -6.78
N THR A 174 -12.51 -12.00 -5.54
CA THR A 174 -12.51 -10.92 -4.56
C THR A 174 -11.06 -10.55 -4.23
N GLY A 175 -10.77 -9.27 -4.19
CA GLY A 175 -9.42 -8.74 -3.96
C GLY A 175 -8.73 -8.34 -5.26
N THR A 176 -7.42 -8.23 -5.22
CA THR A 176 -6.57 -7.78 -6.33
C THR A 176 -5.97 -8.98 -7.04
N ALA A 177 -6.28 -9.15 -8.32
CA ALA A 177 -5.89 -10.35 -9.10
C ALA A 177 -4.39 -10.64 -9.07
N ARG A 178 -3.55 -9.60 -9.10
CA ARG A 178 -2.09 -9.73 -9.05
C ARG A 178 -1.62 -10.57 -7.85
N TYR A 179 -2.23 -10.39 -6.69
CA TYR A 179 -1.82 -11.03 -5.43
C TYR A 179 -2.77 -12.15 -4.98
N ALA A 180 -3.90 -12.34 -5.66
CA ALA A 180 -4.88 -13.36 -5.30
C ALA A 180 -4.27 -14.76 -5.31
N SER A 181 -4.69 -15.60 -4.36
CA SER A 181 -4.30 -17.01 -4.33
C SER A 181 -4.82 -17.77 -5.54
N ILE A 182 -4.20 -18.87 -5.89
CA ILE A 182 -4.68 -19.73 -6.98
C ILE A 182 -6.11 -20.21 -6.71
N ASN A 183 -6.40 -20.62 -5.49
CA ASN A 183 -7.76 -21.05 -5.13
C ASN A 183 -8.79 -19.94 -5.32
N THR A 184 -8.43 -18.68 -5.06
CA THR A 184 -9.29 -17.53 -5.33
C THR A 184 -9.58 -17.38 -6.82
N HIS A 185 -8.60 -17.56 -7.68
CA HIS A 185 -8.78 -17.59 -9.14
C HIS A 185 -9.69 -18.74 -9.59
N LEU A 186 -9.62 -19.87 -8.93
CA LEU A 186 -10.46 -21.05 -9.23
C LEU A 186 -11.90 -20.93 -8.69
N GLY A 187 -12.24 -19.83 -8.06
CA GLY A 187 -13.58 -19.58 -7.53
C GLY A 187 -13.87 -20.28 -6.21
N ILE A 188 -12.86 -20.71 -5.48
CA ILE A 188 -13.00 -21.33 -4.16
C ILE A 188 -13.16 -20.24 -3.11
N GLU A 189 -14.06 -20.46 -2.14
CA GLU A 189 -14.23 -19.58 -0.97
C GLU A 189 -12.88 -19.34 -0.28
N GLN A 190 -12.57 -18.09 0.04
CA GLN A 190 -11.34 -17.73 0.72
C GLN A 190 -11.35 -18.13 2.20
N SER A 191 -10.18 -18.48 2.71
CA SER A 191 -9.92 -18.78 4.11
C SER A 191 -8.56 -18.21 4.54
N ARG A 192 -8.08 -18.55 5.73
CA ARG A 192 -6.80 -18.05 6.27
C ARG A 192 -5.62 -18.29 5.35
N ARG A 193 -5.57 -19.45 4.70
CA ARG A 193 -4.48 -19.82 3.77
C ARG A 193 -4.30 -18.85 2.62
N ASP A 194 -5.40 -18.27 2.15
CA ASP A 194 -5.41 -17.39 0.97
C ASP A 194 -4.77 -16.03 1.28
N ASP A 195 -5.00 -15.47 2.47
CA ASP A 195 -4.33 -14.26 2.92
C ASP A 195 -2.80 -14.45 2.99
N LEU A 196 -2.35 -15.60 3.48
CA LEU A 196 -0.92 -15.90 3.59
C LEU A 196 -0.27 -16.20 2.24
N GLU A 197 -0.96 -16.86 1.31
CA GLU A 197 -0.48 -17.05 -0.05
C GLU A 197 -0.32 -15.71 -0.76
N SER A 198 -1.29 -14.82 -0.62
CA SER A 198 -1.20 -13.45 -1.15
C SER A 198 0.01 -12.70 -0.59
N LEU A 199 0.29 -12.82 0.70
CA LEU A 199 1.51 -12.24 1.29
C LEU A 199 2.78 -12.80 0.65
N GLY A 200 2.82 -14.10 0.35
CA GLY A 200 3.96 -14.71 -0.34
C GLY A 200 4.23 -14.07 -1.70
N TYR A 201 3.19 -13.78 -2.46
CA TYR A 201 3.33 -13.05 -3.74
C TYR A 201 3.77 -11.61 -3.55
N VAL A 202 3.29 -10.93 -2.50
CA VAL A 202 3.77 -9.59 -2.14
C VAL A 202 5.26 -9.59 -1.83
N LEU A 203 5.75 -10.56 -1.07
CA LEU A 203 7.18 -10.66 -0.73
C LEU A 203 8.03 -10.91 -1.98
N MET A 204 7.58 -11.77 -2.89
CA MET A 204 8.27 -11.98 -4.16
C MET A 204 8.19 -10.75 -5.08
N TYR A 205 7.08 -10.03 -5.08
CA TYR A 205 6.96 -8.74 -5.76
C TYR A 205 8.02 -7.73 -5.28
N PHE A 206 8.24 -7.64 -3.98
CA PHE A 206 9.28 -6.79 -3.40
C PHE A 206 10.70 -7.25 -3.79
N ASN A 207 10.93 -8.54 -3.90
CA ASN A 207 12.20 -9.09 -4.34
C ASN A 207 12.46 -8.84 -5.84
N LEU A 208 11.46 -9.10 -6.68
CA LEU A 208 11.57 -9.10 -8.14
C LEU A 208 11.38 -7.74 -8.80
N GLY A 209 10.63 -6.83 -8.15
CA GLY A 209 10.18 -5.57 -8.75
C GLY A 209 8.86 -5.68 -9.50
N SER A 210 8.53 -6.85 -10.00
CA SER A 210 7.28 -7.20 -10.67
C SER A 210 7.03 -8.71 -10.57
N LEU A 211 5.81 -9.14 -10.87
CA LEU A 211 5.45 -10.55 -10.92
C LEU A 211 5.28 -11.02 -12.39
N PRO A 212 5.51 -12.31 -12.71
CA PRO A 212 5.45 -12.82 -14.08
C PRO A 212 4.10 -12.64 -14.77
N TRP A 213 3.04 -12.46 -14.03
CA TRP A 213 1.67 -12.26 -14.52
C TRP A 213 1.21 -10.80 -14.55
N GLN A 214 2.15 -9.84 -14.43
CA GLN A 214 1.89 -8.43 -14.66
C GLN A 214 2.06 -8.07 -16.14
N GLY A 215 1.38 -7.00 -16.57
CA GLY A 215 1.53 -6.47 -17.92
C GLY A 215 0.96 -7.36 -19.03
N LEU A 216 0.09 -8.31 -18.70
CA LEU A 216 -0.53 -9.19 -19.70
C LEU A 216 -1.64 -8.44 -20.44
N LYS A 217 -1.54 -8.41 -21.76
CA LYS A 217 -2.53 -7.77 -22.64
C LYS A 217 -3.82 -8.61 -22.70
N ALA A 218 -4.97 -7.95 -22.59
CA ALA A 218 -6.28 -8.55 -22.73
C ALA A 218 -7.30 -7.53 -23.24
N ALA A 219 -8.26 -7.97 -24.02
CA ALA A 219 -9.31 -7.10 -24.56
C ALA A 219 -10.39 -6.76 -23.51
N THR A 220 -10.64 -7.66 -22.55
CA THR A 220 -11.65 -7.51 -21.51
C THR A 220 -11.07 -7.79 -20.14
N LYS A 221 -11.71 -7.27 -19.09
CA LYS A 221 -11.36 -7.53 -17.70
C LYS A 221 -11.39 -9.04 -17.37
N ARG A 222 -12.40 -9.74 -17.87
CA ARG A 222 -12.52 -11.19 -17.71
C ARG A 222 -11.33 -11.92 -18.32
N GLN A 223 -10.97 -11.59 -19.55
CA GLN A 223 -9.80 -12.18 -20.24
C GLN A 223 -8.50 -11.86 -19.49
N LYS A 224 -8.38 -10.64 -18.96
CA LYS A 224 -7.22 -10.27 -18.14
C LYS A 224 -7.09 -11.18 -16.91
N TYR A 225 -8.17 -11.41 -16.21
CA TYR A 225 -8.18 -12.30 -15.03
C TYR A 225 -7.88 -13.76 -15.39
N GLU A 226 -8.43 -14.24 -16.50
CA GLU A 226 -8.15 -15.58 -17.03
C GLU A 226 -6.66 -15.74 -17.35
N ARG A 227 -6.05 -14.78 -18.05
CA ARG A 227 -4.61 -14.79 -18.38
C ARG A 227 -3.72 -14.72 -17.15
N ILE A 228 -4.06 -13.89 -16.16
CA ILE A 228 -3.33 -13.82 -14.88
C ILE A 228 -3.40 -15.19 -14.19
N SER A 229 -4.57 -15.77 -14.09
CA SER A 229 -4.80 -17.08 -13.50
C SER A 229 -3.98 -18.19 -14.20
N GLU A 230 -4.04 -18.24 -15.50
CA GLU A 230 -3.27 -19.21 -16.31
C GLU A 230 -1.77 -19.06 -16.13
N LYS A 231 -1.27 -17.82 -16.18
CA LYS A 231 0.16 -17.55 -15.99
C LYS A 231 0.62 -17.89 -14.58
N LYS A 232 -0.20 -17.59 -13.57
CA LYS A 232 0.09 -17.90 -12.16
C LYS A 232 0.14 -19.41 -11.94
N MET A 233 -0.83 -20.16 -12.45
CA MET A 233 -0.86 -21.61 -12.37
C MET A 233 0.25 -22.29 -13.16
N SER A 234 0.67 -21.74 -14.28
CA SER A 234 1.73 -22.27 -15.14
C SER A 234 3.14 -21.87 -14.69
N THR A 235 3.28 -21.05 -13.66
CA THR A 235 4.56 -20.64 -13.09
C THR A 235 4.81 -21.44 -11.81
N PRO A 236 5.67 -22.46 -11.84
CA PRO A 236 6.03 -23.21 -10.63
C PRO A 236 6.65 -22.29 -9.57
N ILE A 237 6.42 -22.59 -8.31
CA ILE A 237 6.96 -21.80 -7.18
C ILE A 237 8.48 -21.72 -7.28
N GLU A 238 9.16 -22.80 -7.63
CA GLU A 238 10.61 -22.87 -7.79
C GLU A 238 11.12 -21.94 -8.90
N VAL A 239 10.33 -21.76 -9.96
CA VAL A 239 10.64 -20.82 -11.04
C VAL A 239 10.42 -19.38 -10.59
N LEU A 240 9.29 -19.10 -9.91
CA LEU A 240 8.99 -17.78 -9.37
C LEU A 240 10.08 -17.30 -8.42
N CYS A 241 10.56 -18.17 -7.54
CA CYS A 241 11.52 -17.87 -6.49
C CYS A 241 12.99 -18.12 -6.89
N LYS A 242 13.26 -18.43 -8.15
CA LYS A 242 14.61 -18.72 -8.63
C LYS A 242 15.56 -17.56 -8.37
N GLY A 243 16.72 -17.85 -7.79
CA GLY A 243 17.73 -16.84 -7.47
C GLY A 243 17.54 -16.12 -6.14
N TYR A 244 16.48 -16.45 -5.40
CA TYR A 244 16.22 -15.94 -4.05
C TYR A 244 16.33 -17.05 -3.01
N PRO A 245 16.51 -16.71 -1.72
CA PRO A 245 16.60 -17.70 -0.66
C PRO A 245 15.42 -18.68 -0.68
N SER A 246 15.72 -19.96 -0.42
CA SER A 246 14.74 -21.05 -0.50
C SER A 246 13.57 -20.91 0.46
N GLU A 247 13.69 -20.07 1.48
CA GLU A 247 12.64 -19.77 2.45
C GLU A 247 11.39 -19.19 1.80
N PHE A 248 11.54 -18.42 0.71
CA PHE A 248 10.40 -17.88 -0.03
C PHE A 248 9.61 -18.97 -0.74
N SER A 249 10.28 -19.93 -1.39
CA SER A 249 9.60 -21.08 -1.99
C SER A 249 8.99 -22.00 -0.93
N THR A 250 9.68 -22.22 0.17
CA THR A 250 9.17 -22.98 1.32
C THR A 250 7.92 -22.37 1.90
N TYR A 251 7.90 -21.04 2.06
CA TYR A 251 6.74 -20.29 2.53
C TYR A 251 5.52 -20.49 1.61
N LEU A 252 5.70 -20.30 0.30
CA LEU A 252 4.60 -20.44 -0.68
C LEU A 252 4.10 -21.88 -0.77
N ASN A 253 4.99 -22.87 -0.78
CA ASN A 253 4.62 -24.28 -0.77
C ASN A 253 3.84 -24.66 0.49
N PHE A 254 4.24 -24.14 1.65
CA PHE A 254 3.50 -24.33 2.90
C PHE A 254 2.07 -23.78 2.80
N CYS A 255 1.91 -22.54 2.35
CA CYS A 255 0.60 -21.91 2.22
C CYS A 255 -0.31 -22.69 1.24
N ARG A 256 0.24 -23.13 0.11
CA ARG A 256 -0.51 -23.90 -0.91
C ARG A 256 -0.86 -25.32 -0.46
N SER A 257 -0.15 -25.88 0.50
CA SER A 257 -0.43 -27.21 1.06
C SER A 257 -1.52 -27.19 2.14
N LEU A 258 -1.89 -26.02 2.67
CA LEU A 258 -2.92 -25.90 3.69
C LEU A 258 -4.30 -26.27 3.13
N ARG A 259 -5.07 -27.00 3.93
CA ARG A 259 -6.47 -27.27 3.66
C ARG A 259 -7.32 -26.02 3.93
N PHE A 260 -8.53 -26.02 3.40
CA PHE A 260 -9.46 -24.88 3.51
C PHE A 260 -9.64 -24.35 4.94
N ASP A 261 -9.83 -25.24 5.90
CA ASP A 261 -10.10 -24.92 7.31
C ASP A 261 -8.88 -25.05 8.24
N ASP A 262 -7.70 -25.32 7.70
CA ASP A 262 -6.48 -25.44 8.49
C ASP A 262 -6.12 -24.10 9.16
N LYS A 263 -5.70 -24.19 10.42
CA LYS A 263 -5.02 -23.08 11.09
C LYS A 263 -3.56 -23.04 10.64
N PRO A 264 -3.10 -21.96 9.99
CA PRO A 264 -1.70 -21.85 9.61
C PRO A 264 -0.78 -21.82 10.82
N ASP A 265 0.41 -22.38 10.67
CA ASP A 265 1.47 -22.22 11.65
C ASP A 265 2.26 -20.93 11.40
N TYR A 266 1.72 -19.83 11.91
CA TYR A 266 2.29 -18.49 11.74
C TYR A 266 3.69 -18.38 12.35
N SER A 267 3.90 -19.03 13.50
CA SER A 267 5.20 -19.03 14.17
C SER A 267 6.27 -19.71 13.34
N TYR A 268 5.94 -20.83 12.70
CA TYR A 268 6.83 -21.50 11.76
C TYR A 268 7.20 -20.61 10.58
N LEU A 269 6.21 -19.92 9.99
CA LEU A 269 6.44 -19.03 8.86
C LEU A 269 7.35 -17.84 9.23
N ARG A 270 7.12 -17.23 10.39
CA ARG A 270 8.03 -16.18 10.88
C ARG A 270 9.43 -16.75 11.15
N GLN A 271 9.53 -17.94 11.70
CA GLN A 271 10.82 -18.55 12.03
C GLN A 271 11.66 -18.86 10.79
N LEU A 272 11.03 -19.24 9.67
CA LEU A 272 11.72 -19.39 8.38
C LEU A 272 12.53 -18.13 8.04
N PHE A 273 11.88 -16.99 8.08
CA PHE A 273 12.50 -15.71 7.72
C PHE A 273 13.44 -15.19 8.81
N ARG A 274 13.15 -15.43 10.08
CA ARG A 274 14.05 -15.07 11.19
C ARG A 274 15.36 -15.84 11.12
N ASN A 275 15.31 -17.13 10.82
CA ASN A 275 16.51 -17.93 10.66
C ASN A 275 17.36 -17.46 9.48
N LEU A 276 16.71 -17.12 8.36
CA LEU A 276 17.39 -16.51 7.20
C LEU A 276 18.03 -15.17 7.58
N PHE A 277 17.31 -14.32 8.29
CA PHE A 277 17.80 -13.03 8.76
C PHE A 277 19.07 -13.16 9.58
N HIS A 278 19.10 -14.12 10.52
CA HIS A 278 20.29 -14.42 11.33
C HIS A 278 21.44 -14.97 10.49
N ARG A 279 21.18 -15.90 9.57
CA ARG A 279 22.23 -16.45 8.69
C ARG A 279 22.87 -15.39 7.81
N GLN A 280 22.12 -14.38 7.41
CA GLN A 280 22.63 -13.24 6.65
C GLN A 280 23.42 -12.23 7.49
N GLY A 281 23.45 -12.38 8.81
CA GLY A 281 24.15 -11.47 9.71
C GLY A 281 23.47 -10.11 9.87
N PHE A 282 22.19 -9.98 9.53
CA PHE A 282 21.43 -8.75 9.72
C PHE A 282 21.11 -8.49 11.19
N SER A 283 20.98 -7.23 11.58
CA SER A 283 20.56 -6.85 12.92
C SER A 283 19.16 -6.23 12.90
N TYR A 284 18.40 -6.46 13.98
CA TYR A 284 17.04 -5.90 14.16
C TYR A 284 17.12 -4.43 14.61
N ASP A 285 17.73 -3.59 13.79
CA ASP A 285 17.85 -2.15 14.01
C ASP A 285 16.68 -1.36 13.41
N TYR A 286 15.77 -2.03 12.69
CA TYR A 286 14.65 -1.43 11.95
C TYR A 286 15.05 -0.35 10.96
N VAL A 287 16.27 -0.43 10.43
CA VAL A 287 16.74 0.43 9.34
C VAL A 287 16.28 -0.18 8.02
N PHE A 288 15.25 0.42 7.44
CA PHE A 288 14.73 0.06 6.14
C PHE A 288 15.45 0.81 5.01
N ASP A 289 15.32 0.34 3.79
CA ASP A 289 15.96 0.95 2.62
C ASP A 289 15.63 2.43 2.46
N TRP A 290 14.39 2.82 2.70
CA TRP A 290 13.97 4.24 2.60
C TRP A 290 14.57 5.15 3.67
N ASN A 291 14.99 4.62 4.79
CA ASN A 291 15.74 5.38 5.80
C ASN A 291 17.15 5.73 5.31
N MET A 292 17.78 4.81 4.58
CA MET A 292 19.13 4.97 4.06
C MET A 292 19.21 6.01 2.92
N LEU A 293 18.19 6.09 2.07
CA LEU A 293 18.14 7.06 0.97
C LEU A 293 18.15 8.51 1.46
N LYS A 294 17.60 8.78 2.63
CA LYS A 294 17.62 10.10 3.28
C LYS A 294 19.03 10.52 3.69
N PHE A 295 19.86 9.58 4.16
CA PHE A 295 21.25 9.83 4.53
C PHE A 295 22.16 9.98 3.31
N GLY A 296 21.92 9.23 2.21
CA GLY A 296 22.66 9.31 0.96
C GLY A 296 22.52 10.65 0.24
N ALA A 297 21.37 11.31 0.32
CA ALA A 297 21.14 12.63 -0.25
C ALA A 297 21.91 13.75 0.49
N SER A 298 22.23 13.54 1.77
CA SER A 298 23.00 14.52 2.58
C SER A 298 24.51 14.43 2.35
N SER A 299 25.02 13.27 1.95
CA SER A 299 26.45 13.05 1.75
C SER A 299 26.97 13.47 0.37
N SER A 300 26.09 13.73 -0.59
CA SER A 300 26.47 14.21 -1.92
C SER A 300 26.63 15.73 -2.03
N GLN A 301 26.43 16.49 -0.94
CA GLN A 301 26.55 17.95 -0.92
C GLN A 301 27.78 18.48 -0.15
N ALA A 302 28.71 17.63 0.23
CA ALA A 302 29.93 18.08 0.90
C ALA A 302 31.17 17.47 0.26
N GLN A 303 31.62 18.03 -0.87
CA GLN A 303 33.03 18.00 -1.24
C GLN A 303 33.52 19.44 -1.32
N PRO A 304 34.46 19.85 -0.45
CA PRO A 304 35.20 21.09 -0.63
C PRO A 304 36.21 20.89 -1.76
N ARG A 305 36.14 21.73 -2.75
CA ARG A 305 37.26 21.88 -3.71
C ARG A 305 38.26 22.86 -3.10
N ASP A 306 39.27 22.33 -2.47
CA ASP A 306 40.52 23.04 -2.27
C ASP A 306 41.51 22.63 -3.37
N GLY A 307 41.91 23.61 -4.15
CA GLY A 307 43.00 23.51 -5.08
C GLY A 307 43.42 24.89 -5.51
N PRO A 308 44.75 25.19 -5.56
CA PRO A 308 45.25 26.57 -5.51
C PRO A 308 45.18 27.32 -6.83
N MET A 309 44.98 28.63 -6.68
CA MET A 309 45.07 29.64 -7.74
C MET A 309 46.40 29.61 -8.47
N THR A 310 46.39 29.58 -9.81
CA THR A 310 47.42 30.27 -10.62
C THR A 310 46.73 31.00 -11.76
N ALA A 311 47.11 32.27 -11.84
CA ALA A 311 46.60 33.23 -12.80
C ALA A 311 47.24 33.04 -14.19
N LYS A 312 46.48 33.36 -15.24
CA LYS A 312 46.81 34.28 -16.36
C LYS A 312 45.83 34.07 -17.53
N GLY A 313 45.20 35.19 -17.92
CA GLY A 313 44.30 35.32 -19.08
C GLY A 313 45.11 35.33 -20.42
N PRO A 314 44.57 35.71 -21.57
CA PRO A 314 43.64 36.84 -21.77
C PRO A 314 42.55 36.68 -22.87
N PHE A 315 41.57 37.57 -22.86
CA PHE A 315 40.82 38.23 -23.97
C PHE A 315 40.35 37.40 -25.17
N CYS A 316 39.19 37.55 -25.64
CA CYS A 316 38.26 38.62 -26.04
C CYS A 316 37.02 38.11 -26.76
N PRO A 317 36.20 38.91 -27.39
CA PRO A 317 34.94 39.42 -26.84
C PRO A 317 33.72 39.27 -27.76
N CYS A 318 32.58 39.70 -27.20
CA CYS A 318 31.46 40.35 -27.88
C CYS A 318 30.30 39.56 -28.41
N PRO A 319 29.17 40.20 -28.66
CA PRO A 319 28.36 40.97 -27.68
C PRO A 319 26.89 40.55 -27.64
N CYS A 320 26.27 41.02 -26.58
CA CYS A 320 24.82 41.19 -26.43
C CYS A 320 24.16 42.01 -27.58
N PRO A 321 22.85 42.14 -27.71
CA PRO A 321 22.00 42.64 -26.65
C PRO A 321 20.55 42.06 -26.62
N CYS A 322 19.83 42.09 -25.54
CA CYS A 322 18.74 43.00 -25.29
C CYS A 322 18.01 42.65 -24.00
N ALA A 323 17.80 43.69 -23.25
CA ALA A 323 17.14 43.74 -21.97
C ALA A 323 15.60 43.67 -22.05
N GLY A 324 15.02 43.09 -21.06
CA GLY A 324 13.85 43.26 -20.25
C GLY A 324 12.54 43.79 -20.86
N PRO A 325 11.49 43.96 -20.11
CA PRO A 325 11.17 43.59 -18.74
C PRO A 325 9.78 42.88 -18.56
N THR A 326 9.58 42.31 -17.35
CA THR A 326 8.34 42.15 -16.59
C THR A 326 6.99 42.09 -17.33
N TYR A 327 6.21 41.02 -17.06
CA TYR A 327 4.80 41.14 -16.68
C TYR A 327 4.25 39.80 -16.15
N SER A 328 3.57 39.92 -15.03
CA SER A 328 2.74 38.95 -14.33
C SER A 328 1.30 38.97 -14.85
N PRO A 329 0.34 38.28 -14.24
CA PRO A 329 -0.39 37.12 -14.81
C PRO A 329 -1.80 37.54 -15.31
N THR A 330 -2.50 36.66 -15.93
CA THR A 330 -3.92 36.42 -15.86
C THR A 330 -4.59 35.99 -17.17
N TYR A 331 -5.62 35.19 -16.97
CA TYR A 331 -6.80 34.89 -17.77
C TYR A 331 -6.81 33.69 -18.69
N TRP A 332 -7.52 32.71 -18.17
CA TRP A 332 -8.26 31.70 -18.91
C TRP A 332 -9.34 32.33 -19.78
N CYS A 333 -9.49 31.86 -21.00
CA CYS A 333 -10.70 31.98 -21.79
C CYS A 333 -10.94 30.71 -22.61
N PRO A 334 -12.18 30.22 -22.71
CA PRO A 334 -12.48 28.93 -23.34
C PRO A 334 -12.62 29.05 -24.86
N ALA A 335 -12.19 28.01 -25.58
CA ALA A 335 -12.36 27.89 -27.03
C ALA A 335 -13.53 26.96 -27.38
N PRO A 336 -14.15 27.12 -28.58
CA PRO A 336 -15.42 26.51 -28.90
C PRO A 336 -15.30 25.13 -29.56
N LEU A 337 -16.40 24.40 -29.47
CA LEU A 337 -16.71 23.11 -30.03
C LEU A 337 -16.42 23.04 -31.56
N GLY A 338 -15.63 22.07 -31.96
CA GLY A 338 -15.46 21.64 -33.34
C GLY A 338 -15.28 20.14 -33.40
N THR A 339 -16.25 19.49 -34.00
CA THR A 339 -16.37 18.07 -34.32
C THR A 339 -15.30 17.60 -35.25
N GLN A 340 -14.50 16.60 -34.86
CA GLN A 340 -13.95 15.54 -35.72
C GLN A 340 -13.28 14.49 -34.83
N SER A 341 -13.68 13.24 -35.03
CA SER A 341 -13.08 12.06 -34.39
C SER A 341 -11.70 11.82 -35.01
N PRO A 342 -10.65 11.66 -34.19
CA PRO A 342 -9.38 11.13 -34.63
C PRO A 342 -9.36 9.60 -34.54
N PRO A 343 -8.51 8.93 -35.33
CA PRO A 343 -8.45 7.48 -35.42
C PRO A 343 -7.85 6.87 -34.15
N ASP A 344 -8.21 5.60 -33.93
CA ASP A 344 -7.79 4.73 -32.86
C ASP A 344 -6.30 4.87 -32.53
N ARG A 345 -6.00 5.46 -31.38
CA ARG A 345 -4.71 5.27 -30.72
C ARG A 345 -4.74 3.98 -29.93
N PRO A 346 -3.63 3.22 -29.91
CA PRO A 346 -3.55 2.07 -29.03
C PRO A 346 -3.75 2.56 -27.60
N VAL A 347 -4.65 1.89 -26.90
CA VAL A 347 -4.94 2.10 -25.48
C VAL A 347 -3.64 1.86 -24.74
N GLU A 348 -3.00 2.94 -24.27
CA GLU A 348 -1.95 2.84 -23.26
C GLU A 348 -2.54 2.09 -22.06
N GLU A 349 -1.76 1.15 -21.55
CA GLU A 349 -2.05 0.37 -20.37
C GLU A 349 -2.39 1.30 -19.19
N VAL A 350 -3.63 1.67 -19.07
CA VAL A 350 -4.16 2.03 -17.77
C VAL A 350 -4.31 0.71 -17.06
N GLU A 351 -3.31 0.32 -16.24
CA GLU A 351 -3.61 -0.58 -15.14
C GLU A 351 -4.85 0.03 -14.50
N GLU A 352 -5.99 -0.66 -14.62
CA GLU A 352 -7.18 -0.25 -13.91
C GLU A 352 -6.80 -0.30 -12.45
N LEU A 353 -6.42 0.87 -11.98
CA LEU A 353 -6.36 1.20 -10.58
C LEU A 353 -7.76 0.86 -10.07
N SER A 354 -7.91 -0.31 -9.50
CA SER A 354 -8.88 -0.51 -8.43
C SER A 354 -8.81 0.76 -7.61
N PRO A 355 -9.91 1.43 -7.20
CA PRO A 355 -9.81 2.68 -6.45
C PRO A 355 -8.84 2.42 -5.31
N GLN A 356 -7.62 2.86 -5.51
CA GLN A 356 -6.53 2.55 -4.62
C GLN A 356 -6.73 3.48 -3.45
N ASN A 357 -6.69 2.92 -2.26
CA ASN A 357 -6.60 3.67 -1.03
C ASN A 357 -5.23 4.36 -1.01
N TYR A 358 -5.07 5.37 -1.86
CA TYR A 358 -3.90 6.21 -1.78
C TYR A 358 -4.00 7.03 -0.50
N TRP A 359 -3.05 6.82 0.35
CA TRP A 359 -2.59 7.81 1.29
C TRP A 359 -1.42 8.56 0.62
N PRO A 360 -1.66 9.54 -0.26
CA PRO A 360 -0.58 10.38 -0.72
C PRO A 360 -0.31 11.37 0.40
N VAL A 361 0.35 10.91 1.43
CA VAL A 361 1.18 11.82 2.16
C VAL A 361 2.20 12.26 1.12
N VAL A 362 2.11 13.50 0.66
CA VAL A 362 3.28 14.16 0.09
C VAL A 362 4.28 14.12 1.22
N TRP A 363 5.07 13.07 1.20
CA TRP A 363 6.12 12.85 2.17
C TRP A 363 7.18 13.91 1.92
N THR A 364 7.04 15.05 2.56
CA THR A 364 8.16 15.94 2.81
C THR A 364 8.87 15.34 4.01
N PRO A 365 10.14 14.91 3.86
CA PRO A 365 10.92 14.41 4.98
C PRO A 365 10.95 15.46 6.07
N GLY A 366 10.19 15.27 7.12
CA GLY A 366 10.33 16.01 8.37
C GLY A 366 11.63 15.60 9.06
N PRO A 367 12.21 16.42 9.93
CA PRO A 367 13.53 16.18 10.53
C PRO A 367 13.60 15.00 11.51
N HIS A 368 12.56 14.18 11.62
CA HIS A 368 12.47 13.09 12.58
C HIS A 368 11.85 11.81 11.95
N PHE A 369 12.56 11.23 10.99
CA PHE A 369 12.42 9.82 10.62
C PHE A 369 13.74 9.11 10.79
#